data_ad6f756688c4e70cae3446129215902c
#
_entry.id   ad6f756688c4e70cae3446129215902c
#
_cell.length_a   1.000
_cell.length_b   1.000
_cell.length_c   1.000
_cell.angle_alpha   90.00
_cell.angle_beta   90.00
_cell.angle_gamma   90.00
#
_symmetry.space_group_name_H-M   'P 1'
#
loop_
_entity.id
_entity.type
_entity.pdbx_description
1 polymer ?
#
loop_
_entity_poly.entity_id
_entity_poly.type
_entity_poly.pdbx_seq_one_letter_code
_entity_poly.pdbx_strand_id
1 'polypeptide(L)'
;MAMSSRIVGIAGLAIAGAGLAHFVKPDAFEGVTAAAFPENTQQHVYMDGAAETVLGLGLALRKTRKLALIGLLGYGGYLAANVLKNRTA
;
A
#
# COMPACT_ATOMS: atom_id res chain seq x y z
N MET A 1 8.49 -10.33 21.47
CA MET A 1 9.31 -11.13 20.57
C MET A 1 9.26 -10.59 19.16
N ALA A 2 10.39 -10.50 18.54
CA ALA A 2 10.46 -9.94 17.19
C ALA A 2 10.06 -10.98 16.15
N MET A 3 9.36 -10.52 15.12
CA MET A 3 9.05 -11.33 13.97
C MET A 3 10.36 -11.66 13.23
N SER A 4 10.42 -12.86 12.64
CA SER A 4 11.59 -13.27 11.86
C SER A 4 11.88 -12.25 10.75
N SER A 5 13.15 -11.89 10.58
CA SER A 5 13.58 -10.99 9.50
C SER A 5 13.19 -11.54 8.13
N ARG A 6 13.21 -12.87 7.98
CA ARG A 6 12.80 -13.53 6.75
C ARG A 6 11.32 -13.32 6.47
N ILE A 7 10.47 -13.45 7.50
CA ILE A 7 9.03 -13.26 7.35
C ILE A 7 8.73 -11.82 6.97
N VAL A 8 9.39 -10.87 7.61
CA VAL A 8 9.18 -9.44 7.29
C VAL A 8 9.63 -9.14 5.87
N GLY A 9 10.76 -9.73 5.44
CA GLY A 9 11.22 -9.57 4.06
C GLY A 9 10.23 -10.12 3.05
N ILE A 10 9.67 -11.31 3.32
CA ILE A 10 8.66 -11.92 2.46
C ILE A 10 7.40 -11.04 2.40
N ALA A 11 6.97 -10.52 3.56
CA ALA A 11 5.82 -9.62 3.61
C ALA A 11 6.06 -8.37 2.76
N GLY A 12 7.26 -7.81 2.83
CA GLY A 12 7.63 -6.66 2.01
C GLY A 12 7.56 -6.96 0.52
N LEU A 13 8.06 -8.13 0.11
CA LEU A 13 7.99 -8.53 -1.30
C LEU A 13 6.55 -8.78 -1.74
N ALA A 14 5.71 -9.32 -0.86
CA ALA A 14 4.30 -9.52 -1.17
C ALA A 14 3.59 -8.18 -1.37
N ILE A 15 3.89 -7.21 -0.52
CA ILE A 15 3.32 -5.87 -0.64
C ILE A 15 3.79 -5.22 -1.95
N ALA A 16 5.08 -5.35 -2.27
CA ALA A 16 5.62 -4.80 -3.51
C ALA A 16 4.98 -5.46 -4.73
N GLY A 17 4.76 -6.77 -4.67
CA GLY A 17 4.07 -7.50 -5.75
C GLY A 17 2.63 -7.01 -5.94
N ALA A 18 1.93 -6.80 -4.83
CA ALA A 18 0.58 -6.24 -4.88
C ALA A 18 0.59 -4.83 -5.49
N GLY A 19 1.60 -4.02 -5.12
CA GLY A 19 1.76 -2.69 -5.69
C GLY A 19 1.95 -2.74 -7.20
N LEU A 20 2.80 -3.64 -7.68
CA LEU A 20 3.03 -3.80 -9.12
C LEU A 20 1.78 -4.27 -9.84
N ALA A 21 0.97 -5.11 -9.19
CA ALA A 21 -0.27 -5.60 -9.77
C ALA A 21 -1.24 -4.47 -10.12
N HIS A 22 -1.16 -3.34 -9.40
CA HIS A 22 -1.98 -2.16 -9.70
C HIS A 22 -1.70 -1.62 -11.10
N PHE A 23 -0.50 -1.82 -11.62
CA PHE A 23 -0.13 -1.36 -12.96
C PHE A 23 -0.46 -2.39 -14.03
N VAL A 24 -0.39 -3.67 -13.67
CA VAL A 24 -0.66 -4.75 -14.62
C VAL A 24 -2.15 -4.94 -14.83
N LYS A 25 -2.92 -4.83 -13.77
CA LYS A 25 -4.37 -5.04 -13.82
C LYS A 25 -5.08 -4.02 -12.94
N PRO A 26 -5.07 -2.74 -13.33
CA PRO A 26 -5.66 -1.68 -12.50
C PRO A 26 -7.14 -1.88 -12.22
N ASP A 27 -7.88 -2.48 -13.15
CA ASP A 27 -9.31 -2.71 -13.00
C ASP A 27 -9.63 -3.53 -11.74
N ALA A 28 -8.76 -4.46 -11.39
CA ALA A 28 -8.98 -5.32 -10.23
C ALA A 28 -8.99 -4.54 -8.91
N PHE A 29 -8.40 -3.35 -8.91
CA PHE A 29 -8.26 -2.53 -7.70
C PHE A 29 -9.21 -1.34 -7.65
N GLU A 30 -9.97 -1.09 -8.73
CA GLU A 30 -10.82 0.11 -8.79
C GLU A 30 -11.91 0.11 -7.74
N GLY A 31 -12.57 -1.02 -7.53
CA GLY A 31 -13.65 -1.09 -6.56
C GLY A 31 -13.21 -0.75 -5.15
N VAL A 32 -12.12 -1.34 -4.71
CA VAL A 32 -11.59 -1.10 -3.37
C VAL A 32 -11.00 0.30 -3.25
N THR A 33 -10.36 0.78 -4.32
CA THR A 33 -9.77 2.12 -4.33
C THR A 33 -10.87 3.19 -4.30
N ALA A 34 -11.98 2.96 -4.96
CA ALA A 34 -13.10 3.92 -4.98
C ALA A 34 -13.68 4.15 -3.59
N ALA A 35 -13.57 3.18 -2.67
CA ALA A 35 -14.03 3.36 -1.30
C ALA A 35 -13.31 4.51 -0.59
N ALA A 36 -12.02 4.70 -0.89
CA ALA A 36 -11.22 5.79 -0.33
C ALA A 36 -11.18 7.00 -1.26
N PHE A 37 -11.22 6.76 -2.57
CA PHE A 37 -11.03 7.80 -3.58
C PHE A 37 -12.07 7.65 -4.68
N PRO A 38 -13.32 8.08 -4.44
CA PRO A 38 -14.39 7.94 -5.43
C PRO A 38 -14.20 8.81 -6.67
N GLU A 39 -13.41 9.88 -6.56
CA GLU A 39 -13.08 10.73 -7.69
C GLU A 39 -11.64 10.45 -8.10
N ASN A 40 -11.38 10.42 -9.42
CA ASN A 40 -10.06 10.13 -9.97
C ASN A 40 -9.55 8.78 -9.48
N THR A 41 -10.44 7.79 -9.41
CA THR A 41 -10.14 6.48 -8.84
C THR A 41 -8.96 5.82 -9.55
N GLN A 42 -8.94 5.82 -10.88
CA GLN A 42 -7.87 5.18 -11.65
C GLN A 42 -6.51 5.80 -11.33
N GLN A 43 -6.46 7.12 -11.23
CA GLN A 43 -5.22 7.81 -10.87
C GLN A 43 -4.73 7.34 -9.50
N HIS A 44 -5.64 7.19 -8.55
CA HIS A 44 -5.28 6.73 -7.21
C HIS A 44 -4.87 5.25 -7.20
N VAL A 45 -5.42 4.43 -8.10
CA VAL A 45 -4.94 3.05 -8.26
C VAL A 45 -3.45 3.05 -8.58
N TYR A 46 -3.02 3.88 -9.52
CA TYR A 46 -1.60 3.94 -9.88
C TYR A 46 -0.75 4.56 -8.76
N MET A 47 -1.25 5.58 -8.09
CA MET A 47 -0.54 6.19 -6.97
C MET A 47 -0.38 5.20 -5.82
N ASP A 48 -1.43 4.48 -5.49
CA ASP A 48 -1.39 3.47 -4.43
C ASP A 48 -0.45 2.34 -4.82
N GLY A 49 -0.46 1.93 -6.10
CA GLY A 49 0.44 0.91 -6.60
C GLY A 49 1.89 1.32 -6.46
N ALA A 50 2.21 2.57 -6.80
CA ALA A 50 3.56 3.10 -6.65
C ALA A 50 3.97 3.13 -5.19
N ALA A 51 3.09 3.61 -4.30
CA ALA A 51 3.37 3.69 -2.88
C ALA A 51 3.63 2.30 -2.30
N GLU A 52 2.78 1.32 -2.63
CA GLU A 52 2.93 -0.04 -2.11
C GLU A 52 4.18 -0.70 -2.64
N THR A 53 4.53 -0.47 -3.91
CA THR A 53 5.75 -1.03 -4.48
C THR A 53 6.98 -0.51 -3.73
N VAL A 54 7.05 0.81 -3.55
CA VAL A 54 8.20 1.44 -2.87
C VAL A 54 8.26 1.01 -1.40
N LEU A 55 7.13 1.07 -0.71
CA LEU A 55 7.09 0.72 0.72
C LEU A 55 7.36 -0.76 0.93
N GLY A 56 6.83 -1.61 0.05
CA GLY A 56 7.09 -3.05 0.13
C GLY A 56 8.56 -3.38 -0.06
N LEU A 57 9.19 -2.78 -1.06
CA LEU A 57 10.62 -2.97 -1.28
C LEU A 57 11.44 -2.44 -0.10
N GLY A 58 11.04 -1.28 0.43
CA GLY A 58 11.70 -0.72 1.61
C GLY A 58 11.60 -1.64 2.81
N LEU A 59 10.45 -2.29 2.99
CA LEU A 59 10.26 -3.24 4.08
C LEU A 59 11.10 -4.51 3.86
N ALA A 60 11.27 -4.94 2.62
CA ALA A 60 12.05 -6.13 2.30
C ALA A 60 13.53 -5.95 2.62
N LEU A 61 14.05 -4.73 2.50
CA LEU A 61 15.46 -4.44 2.73
C LEU A 61 15.67 -4.02 4.19
N ARG A 62 16.63 -4.66 4.86
CA ARG A 62 16.89 -4.38 6.27
C ARG A 62 17.26 -2.93 6.53
N LYS A 63 18.03 -2.32 5.64
CA LYS A 63 18.51 -0.94 5.82
C LYS A 63 17.40 0.10 5.82
N THR A 64 16.31 -0.17 5.09
CA THR A 64 15.22 0.78 4.94
C THR A 64 13.95 0.35 5.67
N ARG A 65 13.99 -0.78 6.34
CA ARG A 65 12.81 -1.40 6.96
C ARG A 65 12.11 -0.49 7.98
N LYS A 66 12.87 0.19 8.83
CA LYS A 66 12.29 1.10 9.81
C LYS A 66 11.51 2.23 9.14
N LEU A 67 12.13 2.85 8.13
CA LEU A 67 11.48 3.93 7.39
C LEU A 67 10.24 3.42 6.66
N ALA A 68 10.32 2.21 6.10
CA ALA A 68 9.19 1.61 5.41
C ALA A 68 8.03 1.33 6.36
N LEU A 69 8.31 0.87 7.58
CA LEU A 69 7.28 0.64 8.58
C LEU A 69 6.56 1.93 8.95
N ILE A 70 7.31 3.02 9.13
CA ILE A 70 6.72 4.33 9.40
C ILE A 70 5.86 4.77 8.22
N GLY A 71 6.38 4.60 7.01
CA GLY A 71 5.65 4.94 5.78
C GLY A 71 4.38 4.12 5.62
N LEU A 72 4.42 2.82 5.95
CA LEU A 72 3.24 1.97 5.86
C LEU A 72 2.17 2.37 6.87
N LEU A 73 2.58 2.75 8.07
CA LEU A 73 1.63 3.25 9.07
C LEU A 73 0.96 4.54 8.60
N GLY A 74 1.74 5.47 8.05
CA GLY A 74 1.21 6.72 7.51
C GLY A 74 0.30 6.48 6.31
N TYR A 75 0.72 5.62 5.40
CA TYR A 75 -0.06 5.28 4.22
C TYR A 75 -1.37 4.58 4.61
N GLY A 76 -1.28 3.59 5.50
CA GLY A 76 -2.48 2.88 5.98
C GLY A 76 -3.45 3.82 6.68
N GLY A 77 -2.92 4.73 7.51
CA GLY A 77 -3.73 5.74 8.17
C GLY A 77 -4.42 6.67 7.19
N TYR A 78 -3.70 7.09 6.16
CA TYR A 78 -4.24 7.93 5.11
C TYR A 78 -5.39 7.23 4.37
N LEU A 79 -5.20 5.97 4.00
CA LEU A 79 -6.25 5.20 3.33
C LEU A 79 -7.46 5.03 4.23
N ALA A 80 -7.24 4.66 5.50
CA ALA A 80 -8.34 4.46 6.45
C ALA A 80 -9.13 5.75 6.67
N ALA A 81 -8.43 6.88 6.79
CA ALA A 81 -9.08 8.17 6.98
C ALA A 81 -9.97 8.52 5.78
N ASN A 82 -9.48 8.22 4.56
CA ASN A 82 -10.27 8.50 3.35
C ASN A 82 -11.50 7.61 3.25
N VAL A 83 -11.37 6.33 3.62
CA VAL A 83 -12.52 5.42 3.63
C VAL A 83 -13.57 5.92 4.62
N LEU A 84 -13.15 6.26 5.84
CA LEU A 84 -14.07 6.75 6.87
C LEU A 84 -14.75 8.04 6.44
N LYS A 85 -13.99 8.96 5.88
CA LYS A 85 -14.53 10.23 5.40
C LYS A 85 -15.62 10.02 4.35
N ASN A 86 -15.38 9.10 3.42
CA ASN A 86 -16.34 8.87 2.34
C ASN A 86 -17.54 8.06 2.78
N ARG A 87 -17.42 7.26 3.83
CA ARG A 87 -18.56 6.53 4.39
C ARG A 87 -19.52 7.43 5.15
N THR A 88 -18.99 8.50 5.75
CA THR A 88 -19.79 9.40 6.59
C THR A 88 -20.25 10.66 5.87
N ALA A 89 -19.77 10.88 4.66
CA ALA A 89 -20.09 12.07 3.87
C ALA A 89 -21.50 12.04 3.29
#